data_c86fbc0f4a5c00ee82a245e00df4a114
#
_entry.id   c86fbc0f4a5c00ee82a245e00df4a114
#
_cell.length_a   1.000
_cell.length_b   1.000
_cell.length_c   1.000
_cell.angle_alpha   90.00
_cell.angle_beta   90.00
_cell.angle_gamma   90.00
#
_symmetry.space_group_name_H-M   'P 1'
#
loop_
_entity.id
_entity.type
_entity.pdbx_description
1 polymer ?
#
loop_
_entity_poly.entity_id
_entity_poly.type
_entity_poly.pdbx_seq_one_letter_code
_entity_poly.pdbx_strand_id
1 'polypeptide(L)'
;MSRLDVQIPTPDGHSNGTLHFPDGDGPWPGVLVFPDAGGARETFGQLGDRLAGLGYVALIPDTYYRAGTWAPFDVATLFTDDQERARLGELTRVLTNDRVIADSGAYADFLLARPEVTGSAIGTTGYCLGGRMSLIAAAGLGHKIAAAASFHGGRLAVADDPSSPHLLADRITATVYVAGAQDDNSFTAAQAELLERALTDAGVSHTIEFYPARHGFAVPDNPTYDAQADARHWAALRELYGASLQRP
;
A
#
# COMPACT_ATOMS: atom_id res chain seq x y z
N MET A 1 -14.41 17.41 -0.02
CA MET A 1 -14.05 15.98 0.04
C MET A 1 -15.06 15.25 0.90
N SER A 2 -15.49 14.09 0.52
CA SER A 2 -16.42 13.26 1.30
C SER A 2 -15.82 11.88 1.58
N ARG A 3 -16.23 11.28 2.71
CA ARG A 3 -15.87 9.90 3.08
C ARG A 3 -17.13 9.04 3.09
N LEU A 4 -16.98 7.77 2.74
CA LEU A 4 -18.05 6.77 2.78
C LEU A 4 -17.50 5.47 3.35
N ASP A 5 -18.12 4.99 4.45
CA ASP A 5 -17.83 3.65 4.96
C ASP A 5 -18.48 2.60 4.06
N VAL A 6 -17.74 1.56 3.73
CA VAL A 6 -18.16 0.50 2.82
C VAL A 6 -17.88 -0.88 3.38
N GLN A 7 -18.65 -1.85 2.92
CA GLN A 7 -18.35 -3.27 3.08
C GLN A 7 -18.04 -3.87 1.70
N ILE A 8 -16.88 -4.49 1.60
CA ILE A 8 -16.34 -5.02 0.34
C ILE A 8 -16.44 -6.54 0.41
N PRO A 9 -17.20 -7.18 -0.47
CA PRO A 9 -17.20 -8.64 -0.58
C PRO A 9 -15.80 -9.13 -0.95
N THR A 10 -15.30 -10.10 -0.22
CA THR A 10 -13.98 -10.73 -0.41
C THR A 10 -14.16 -12.25 -0.44
N PRO A 11 -13.17 -13.03 -0.90
CA PRO A 11 -13.27 -14.50 -0.92
C PRO A 11 -13.54 -15.14 0.44
N ASP A 12 -13.07 -14.53 1.52
CA ASP A 12 -13.20 -15.08 2.88
C ASP A 12 -14.18 -14.30 3.77
N GLY A 13 -15.08 -13.48 3.18
CA GLY A 13 -16.10 -12.74 3.93
C GLY A 13 -16.27 -11.29 3.44
N HIS A 14 -16.39 -10.35 4.35
CA HIS A 14 -16.53 -8.93 4.04
C HIS A 14 -15.45 -8.14 4.77
N SER A 15 -14.71 -7.34 4.01
CA SER A 15 -13.79 -6.35 4.55
C SER A 15 -14.52 -5.01 4.71
N ASN A 16 -14.43 -4.39 5.89
CA ASN A 16 -14.79 -3.00 6.02
C ASN A 16 -13.74 -2.13 5.34
N GLY A 17 -14.12 -0.93 4.93
CA GLY A 17 -13.19 0.05 4.36
C GLY A 17 -13.80 1.42 4.30
N THR A 18 -12.99 2.40 3.95
CA THR A 18 -13.44 3.77 3.69
C THR A 18 -13.06 4.21 2.28
N LEU A 19 -14.03 4.79 1.58
CA LEU A 19 -13.81 5.50 0.33
C LEU A 19 -13.67 7.00 0.61
N HIS A 20 -12.75 7.64 -0.08
CA HIS A 20 -12.51 9.07 -0.03
C HIS A 20 -12.63 9.64 -1.43
N PHE A 21 -13.45 10.68 -1.58
CA PHE A 21 -13.77 11.26 -2.88
C PHE A 21 -13.27 12.69 -3.01
N PRO A 22 -12.72 13.07 -4.18
CA PRO A 22 -12.49 14.47 -4.51
C PRO A 22 -13.78 15.31 -4.47
N ASP A 23 -13.65 16.63 -4.39
CA ASP A 23 -14.77 17.53 -4.65
C ASP A 23 -15.03 17.64 -6.16
N GLY A 24 -16.30 17.81 -6.55
CA GLY A 24 -16.71 17.99 -7.94
C GLY A 24 -17.47 16.79 -8.52
N ASP A 25 -17.58 16.74 -9.84
CA ASP A 25 -18.51 15.82 -10.54
C ASP A 25 -17.84 14.54 -11.06
N GLY A 26 -16.51 14.38 -10.95
CA GLY A 26 -15.81 13.16 -11.40
C GLY A 26 -16.03 12.79 -12.88
N PRO A 27 -15.77 11.55 -13.27
CA PRO A 27 -15.11 10.50 -12.49
C PRO A 27 -13.60 10.73 -12.33
N TRP A 28 -12.97 10.06 -11.33
CA TRP A 28 -11.56 10.21 -11.02
C TRP A 28 -10.83 8.85 -11.04
N PRO A 29 -9.49 8.83 -11.25
CA PRO A 29 -8.74 7.58 -11.14
C PRO A 29 -8.81 7.01 -9.72
N GLY A 30 -8.82 5.68 -9.61
CA GLY A 30 -8.87 4.98 -8.33
C GLY A 30 -7.49 4.69 -7.77
N VAL A 31 -7.34 4.73 -6.44
CA VAL A 31 -6.14 4.33 -5.70
C VAL A 31 -6.51 3.45 -4.52
N LEU A 32 -5.89 2.27 -4.43
CA LEU A 32 -6.01 1.37 -3.28
C LEU A 32 -4.85 1.64 -2.32
N VAL A 33 -5.17 1.90 -1.06
CA VAL A 33 -4.20 2.24 -0.01
C VAL A 33 -4.09 1.09 0.98
N PHE A 34 -2.91 0.50 1.11
CA PHE A 34 -2.63 -0.54 2.09
C PHE A 34 -2.01 0.08 3.36
N PRO A 35 -2.71 0.00 4.51
CA PRO A 35 -2.20 0.50 5.78
C PRO A 35 -0.92 -0.23 6.23
N ASP A 36 -0.23 0.38 7.19
CA ASP A 36 0.87 -0.26 7.90
C ASP A 36 0.37 -1.36 8.87
N ALA A 37 1.29 -1.92 9.67
CA ALA A 37 0.98 -2.97 10.64
C ALA A 37 -0.05 -2.56 11.70
N GLY A 38 -0.23 -1.26 11.97
CA GLY A 38 -1.29 -0.76 12.86
C GLY A 38 -2.70 -0.86 12.28
N GLY A 39 -2.82 -1.20 10.99
CA GLY A 39 -4.10 -1.37 10.29
C GLY A 39 -4.81 -0.07 9.94
N ALA A 40 -6.02 -0.19 9.39
CA ALA A 40 -6.87 0.94 9.04
C ALA A 40 -7.27 1.73 10.32
N ARG A 41 -6.99 3.04 10.31
CA ARG A 41 -7.27 3.98 11.41
C ARG A 41 -7.36 5.41 10.88
N GLU A 42 -7.72 6.37 11.73
CA GLU A 42 -7.96 7.78 11.32
C GLU A 42 -6.79 8.40 10.56
N THR A 43 -5.54 8.08 10.91
CA THR A 43 -4.36 8.55 10.19
C THR A 43 -4.39 8.14 8.71
N PHE A 44 -4.80 6.91 8.40
CA PHE A 44 -4.99 6.48 7.02
C PHE A 44 -6.21 7.15 6.37
N GLY A 45 -7.26 7.46 7.14
CA GLY A 45 -8.35 8.30 6.67
C GLY A 45 -7.87 9.68 6.20
N GLN A 46 -6.96 10.31 6.96
CA GLN A 46 -6.34 11.60 6.56
C GLN A 46 -5.46 11.47 5.31
N LEU A 47 -4.73 10.35 5.15
CA LEU A 47 -3.99 10.05 3.92
C LEU A 47 -4.93 9.87 2.72
N GLY A 48 -6.07 9.20 2.92
CA GLY A 48 -7.14 9.09 1.92
C GLY A 48 -7.73 10.43 1.51
N ASP A 49 -7.99 11.32 2.46
CA ASP A 49 -8.43 12.69 2.17
C ASP A 49 -7.39 13.45 1.34
N ARG A 50 -6.12 13.28 1.66
CA ARG A 50 -5.06 13.95 0.91
C ARG A 50 -4.97 13.44 -0.53
N LEU A 51 -5.15 12.12 -0.77
CA LEU A 51 -5.28 11.55 -2.11
C LEU A 51 -6.52 12.10 -2.84
N ALA A 52 -7.65 12.19 -2.15
CA ALA A 52 -8.86 12.81 -2.70
C ALA A 52 -8.61 14.29 -3.07
N GLY A 53 -7.89 15.04 -2.25
CA GLY A 53 -7.46 16.41 -2.56
C GLY A 53 -6.51 16.52 -3.77
N LEU A 54 -5.86 15.43 -4.17
CA LEU A 54 -5.05 15.32 -5.38
C LEU A 54 -5.86 14.86 -6.61
N GLY A 55 -7.16 14.56 -6.46
CA GLY A 55 -8.04 14.15 -7.55
C GLY A 55 -8.08 12.64 -7.79
N TYR A 56 -7.96 11.84 -6.73
CA TYR A 56 -8.07 10.37 -6.78
C TYR A 56 -9.18 9.88 -5.86
N VAL A 57 -9.98 8.89 -6.29
CA VAL A 57 -10.83 8.14 -5.36
C VAL A 57 -9.95 7.16 -4.62
N ALA A 58 -9.80 7.31 -3.31
CA ALA A 58 -8.97 6.43 -2.50
C ALA A 58 -9.83 5.42 -1.72
N LEU A 59 -9.43 4.15 -1.75
CA LEU A 59 -10.02 3.08 -0.94
C LEU A 59 -8.99 2.60 0.09
N ILE A 60 -9.39 2.60 1.36
CA ILE A 60 -8.60 2.08 2.47
C ILE A 60 -9.35 0.91 3.09
N PRO A 61 -8.98 -0.35 2.79
CA PRO A 61 -9.64 -1.53 3.35
C PRO A 61 -9.09 -1.90 4.74
N ASP A 62 -9.90 -2.57 5.53
CA ASP A 62 -9.42 -3.32 6.69
C ASP A 62 -8.77 -4.63 6.22
N THR A 63 -7.45 -4.66 6.24
CA THR A 63 -6.67 -5.84 5.83
C THR A 63 -6.72 -6.98 6.85
N TYR A 64 -7.22 -6.73 8.06
CA TYR A 64 -7.35 -7.71 9.15
C TYR A 64 -8.77 -8.26 9.32
N TYR A 65 -9.68 -8.00 8.39
CA TYR A 65 -11.09 -8.36 8.47
C TYR A 65 -11.36 -9.85 8.82
N ARG A 66 -10.43 -10.77 8.49
CA ARG A 66 -10.54 -12.20 8.83
C ARG A 66 -10.52 -12.46 10.34
N ALA A 67 -9.97 -11.55 11.11
CA ALA A 67 -10.00 -11.62 12.57
C ALA A 67 -11.35 -11.20 13.18
N GLY A 68 -12.31 -10.76 12.36
CA GLY A 68 -13.54 -10.16 12.85
C GLY A 68 -13.29 -8.79 13.47
N THR A 69 -13.84 -8.54 14.65
CA THR A 69 -13.56 -7.30 15.37
C THR A 69 -12.22 -7.41 16.08
N TRP A 70 -11.32 -6.49 15.78
CA TRP A 70 -10.01 -6.39 16.42
C TRP A 70 -9.82 -5.00 17.06
N ALA A 71 -9.07 -4.95 18.16
CA ALA A 71 -8.80 -3.70 18.85
C ALA A 71 -7.71 -2.91 18.11
N PRO A 72 -7.85 -1.59 17.95
CA PRO A 72 -6.79 -0.75 17.37
C PRO A 72 -5.48 -0.91 18.12
N PHE A 73 -4.37 -0.79 17.38
CA PHE A 73 -3.03 -0.77 17.95
C PHE A 73 -2.62 0.65 18.32
N ASP A 74 -1.87 0.77 19.43
CA ASP A 74 -1.05 1.95 19.66
C ASP A 74 0.29 1.78 18.91
N VAL A 75 0.46 2.53 17.82
CA VAL A 75 1.66 2.42 16.98
C VAL A 75 2.95 2.84 17.71
N ALA A 76 2.85 3.60 18.80
CA ALA A 76 4.01 3.99 19.62
C ALA A 76 4.57 2.81 20.41
N THR A 77 3.74 1.86 20.80
CA THR A 77 4.11 0.71 21.63
C THR A 77 4.04 -0.64 20.91
N LEU A 78 3.41 -0.70 19.74
CA LEU A 78 3.15 -1.91 18.96
C LEU A 78 4.35 -2.86 18.84
N PHE A 79 5.57 -2.32 18.65
CA PHE A 79 6.77 -3.12 18.46
C PHE A 79 7.60 -3.30 19.72
N THR A 80 7.22 -2.68 20.84
CA THR A 80 7.93 -2.76 22.12
C THR A 80 7.16 -3.54 23.18
N ASP A 81 5.85 -3.62 23.08
CA ASP A 81 4.99 -4.43 23.93
C ASP A 81 4.89 -5.87 23.40
N ASP A 82 5.21 -6.85 24.23
CA ASP A 82 5.26 -8.27 23.83
C ASP A 82 3.87 -8.83 23.51
N GLN A 83 2.82 -8.37 24.18
CA GLN A 83 1.44 -8.83 23.94
C GLN A 83 0.93 -8.26 22.60
N GLU A 84 1.18 -6.97 22.34
CA GLU A 84 0.81 -6.33 21.07
C GLU A 84 1.56 -6.97 19.89
N ARG A 85 2.85 -7.28 20.05
CA ARG A 85 3.62 -7.99 19.02
C ARG A 85 3.07 -9.39 18.75
N ALA A 86 2.69 -10.14 19.79
CA ALA A 86 2.09 -11.46 19.63
C ALA A 86 0.76 -11.35 18.88
N ARG A 87 -0.11 -10.41 19.28
CA ARG A 87 -1.40 -10.13 18.63
C ARG A 87 -1.22 -9.74 17.17
N LEU A 88 -0.27 -8.85 16.86
CA LEU A 88 0.08 -8.49 15.49
C LEU A 88 0.53 -9.72 14.69
N GLY A 89 1.36 -10.57 15.29
CA GLY A 89 1.83 -11.81 14.66
C GLY A 89 0.67 -12.73 14.26
N GLU A 90 -0.37 -12.83 15.09
CA GLU A 90 -1.57 -13.62 14.75
C GLU A 90 -2.35 -13.01 13.57
N LEU A 91 -2.54 -11.70 13.55
CA LEU A 91 -3.23 -11.00 12.47
C LEU A 91 -2.46 -11.08 11.13
N THR A 92 -1.14 -10.91 11.17
CA THR A 92 -0.32 -10.88 9.95
C THR A 92 0.00 -12.26 9.40
N ARG A 93 0.02 -13.30 10.23
CA ARG A 93 0.29 -14.68 9.80
C ARG A 93 -0.64 -15.19 8.70
N VAL A 94 -1.87 -14.67 8.65
CA VAL A 94 -2.86 -15.07 7.66
C VAL A 94 -2.75 -14.29 6.33
N LEU A 95 -1.92 -13.24 6.27
CA LEU A 95 -1.70 -12.41 5.08
C LEU A 95 -0.67 -13.06 4.14
N THR A 96 -0.97 -14.26 3.65
CA THR A 96 -0.14 -14.92 2.62
C THR A 96 -0.24 -14.17 1.29
N ASN A 97 0.74 -14.35 0.39
CA ASN A 97 0.71 -13.72 -0.92
C ASN A 97 -0.59 -14.03 -1.68
N ASP A 98 -1.06 -15.28 -1.65
CA ASP A 98 -2.30 -15.68 -2.34
C ASP A 98 -3.52 -14.93 -1.76
N ARG A 99 -3.60 -14.78 -0.45
CA ARG A 99 -4.69 -14.02 0.19
C ARG A 99 -4.59 -12.53 -0.10
N VAL A 100 -3.40 -11.96 -0.07
CA VAL A 100 -3.20 -10.55 -0.44
C VAL A 100 -3.62 -10.32 -1.89
N ILE A 101 -3.27 -11.21 -2.82
CA ILE A 101 -3.68 -11.13 -4.23
C ILE A 101 -5.21 -11.24 -4.35
N ALA A 102 -5.82 -12.22 -3.71
CA ALA A 102 -7.25 -12.46 -3.79
C ALA A 102 -8.07 -11.27 -3.22
N ASP A 103 -7.66 -10.75 -2.06
CA ASP A 103 -8.29 -9.58 -1.43
C ASP A 103 -8.09 -8.32 -2.27
N SER A 104 -6.86 -8.09 -2.74
CA SER A 104 -6.55 -6.95 -3.61
C SER A 104 -7.35 -6.98 -4.91
N GLY A 105 -7.62 -8.18 -5.45
CA GLY A 105 -8.51 -8.37 -6.58
C GLY A 105 -9.94 -7.90 -6.28
N ALA A 106 -10.49 -8.31 -5.14
CA ALA A 106 -11.81 -7.89 -4.70
C ALA A 106 -11.88 -6.36 -4.46
N TYR A 107 -10.85 -5.78 -3.84
CA TYR A 107 -10.77 -4.33 -3.62
C TYR A 107 -10.67 -3.54 -4.93
N ALA A 108 -9.85 -4.01 -5.87
CA ALA A 108 -9.70 -3.38 -7.18
C ALA A 108 -10.98 -3.45 -7.99
N ASP A 109 -11.65 -4.61 -8.01
CA ASP A 109 -12.92 -4.80 -8.72
C ASP A 109 -14.03 -3.94 -8.11
N PHE A 110 -14.09 -3.87 -6.77
CA PHE A 110 -15.02 -2.98 -6.07
C PHE A 110 -14.79 -1.50 -6.43
N LEU A 111 -13.53 -1.07 -6.48
CA LEU A 111 -13.18 0.31 -6.81
C LEU A 111 -13.48 0.63 -8.27
N LEU A 112 -13.09 -0.25 -9.21
CA LEU A 112 -13.32 -0.09 -10.65
C LEU A 112 -14.82 -0.17 -11.05
N ALA A 113 -15.65 -0.82 -10.24
CA ALA A 113 -17.10 -0.87 -10.45
C ALA A 113 -17.84 0.40 -10.03
N ARG A 114 -17.15 1.33 -9.35
CA ARG A 114 -17.77 2.58 -8.88
C ARG A 114 -17.99 3.55 -10.03
N PRO A 115 -19.18 4.19 -10.13
CA PRO A 115 -19.46 5.21 -11.15
C PRO A 115 -18.54 6.45 -11.02
N GLU A 116 -18.00 6.69 -9.81
CA GLU A 116 -17.10 7.81 -9.55
C GLU A 116 -15.64 7.51 -9.97
N VAL A 117 -15.35 6.26 -10.39
CA VAL A 117 -13.99 5.85 -10.78
C VAL A 117 -13.88 5.71 -12.30
N THR A 118 -12.83 6.29 -12.87
CA THR A 118 -12.51 6.21 -14.30
C THR A 118 -11.34 5.29 -14.58
N GLY A 119 -11.25 4.79 -15.81
CA GLY A 119 -10.19 3.93 -16.29
C GLY A 119 -10.45 2.45 -16.06
N SER A 120 -9.53 1.62 -16.57
CA SER A 120 -9.56 0.15 -16.43
C SER A 120 -8.50 -0.38 -15.47
N ALA A 121 -7.71 0.51 -14.89
CA ALA A 121 -6.64 0.20 -13.95
C ALA A 121 -6.59 1.26 -12.83
N ILE A 122 -6.07 0.87 -11.69
CA ILE A 122 -5.92 1.71 -10.50
C ILE A 122 -4.45 1.84 -10.10
N GLY A 123 -4.17 2.81 -9.23
CA GLY A 123 -2.90 2.87 -8.49
C GLY A 123 -2.98 2.10 -7.18
N THR A 124 -1.82 1.67 -6.67
CA THR A 124 -1.70 1.20 -5.30
C THR A 124 -0.62 1.97 -4.56
N THR A 125 -0.83 2.23 -3.29
CA THR A 125 0.22 2.68 -2.37
C THR A 125 0.13 1.91 -1.07
N GLY A 126 1.27 1.66 -0.45
CA GLY A 126 1.29 0.98 0.83
C GLY A 126 2.45 1.42 1.70
N TYR A 127 2.28 1.24 2.99
CA TYR A 127 3.15 1.73 4.05
C TYR A 127 3.61 0.56 4.92
N CYS A 128 4.92 0.40 5.18
CA CYS A 128 5.44 -0.70 5.99
C CYS A 128 4.99 -2.08 5.44
N LEU A 129 4.19 -2.83 6.20
CA LEU A 129 3.53 -4.06 5.76
C LEU A 129 2.71 -3.85 4.47
N GLY A 130 1.96 -2.75 4.41
CA GLY A 130 1.18 -2.37 3.23
C GLY A 130 2.04 -2.09 2.00
N GLY A 131 3.28 -1.62 2.17
CA GLY A 131 4.23 -1.46 1.06
C GLY A 131 4.60 -2.78 0.39
N ARG A 132 4.75 -3.84 1.20
CA ARG A 132 4.89 -5.22 0.69
C ARG A 132 3.62 -5.68 -0.03
N MET A 133 2.43 -5.40 0.53
CA MET A 133 1.14 -5.78 -0.07
C MET A 133 0.92 -5.08 -1.41
N SER A 134 1.34 -3.82 -1.55
CA SER A 134 1.25 -3.07 -2.82
C SER A 134 2.02 -3.75 -3.96
N LEU A 135 3.24 -4.23 -3.72
CA LEU A 135 4.02 -4.98 -4.72
C LEU A 135 3.41 -6.35 -5.04
N ILE A 136 2.91 -7.06 -4.02
CA ILE A 136 2.23 -8.35 -4.21
C ILE A 136 0.94 -8.15 -5.04
N ALA A 137 0.17 -7.11 -4.77
CA ALA A 137 -1.02 -6.77 -5.54
C ALA A 137 -0.67 -6.45 -7.01
N ALA A 138 0.38 -5.67 -7.26
CA ALA A 138 0.85 -5.37 -8.60
C ALA A 138 1.23 -6.64 -9.38
N ALA A 139 1.92 -7.58 -8.73
CA ALA A 139 2.26 -8.86 -9.35
C ALA A 139 1.05 -9.78 -9.58
N GLY A 140 0.07 -9.75 -8.66
CA GLY A 140 -1.08 -10.65 -8.72
C GLY A 140 -2.19 -10.21 -9.67
N LEU A 141 -2.34 -8.89 -9.88
CA LEU A 141 -3.47 -8.31 -10.62
C LEU A 141 -3.13 -7.85 -12.04
N GLY A 142 -1.85 -7.88 -12.41
CA GLY A 142 -1.39 -7.54 -13.76
C GLY A 142 -1.90 -6.17 -14.21
N HIS A 143 -2.53 -6.10 -15.38
CA HIS A 143 -2.99 -4.84 -15.99
C HIS A 143 -4.06 -4.06 -15.20
N LYS A 144 -4.65 -4.62 -14.15
CA LYS A 144 -5.53 -3.87 -13.25
C LYS A 144 -4.78 -2.87 -12.39
N ILE A 145 -3.45 -3.02 -12.24
CA ILE A 145 -2.61 -2.07 -11.51
C ILE A 145 -1.69 -1.37 -12.50
N ALA A 146 -1.87 -0.08 -12.69
CA ALA A 146 -1.04 0.75 -13.56
C ALA A 146 0.21 1.30 -12.85
N ALA A 147 0.11 1.53 -11.55
CA ALA A 147 1.19 2.06 -10.72
C ALA A 147 1.15 1.46 -9.32
N ALA A 148 2.30 1.11 -8.76
CA ALA A 148 2.43 0.57 -7.41
C ALA A 148 3.53 1.29 -6.63
N ALA A 149 3.19 1.85 -5.47
CA ALA A 149 4.12 2.52 -4.59
C ALA A 149 4.29 1.78 -3.26
N SER A 150 5.52 1.72 -2.77
CA SER A 150 5.89 1.16 -1.47
C SER A 150 6.72 2.17 -0.69
N PHE A 151 6.20 2.65 0.44
CA PHE A 151 6.91 3.57 1.33
C PHE A 151 7.33 2.84 2.61
N HIS A 152 8.63 2.94 2.93
CA HIS A 152 9.25 2.20 4.03
C HIS A 152 8.76 0.74 4.14
N GLY A 153 8.54 0.09 2.99
CA GLY A 153 8.11 -1.30 2.94
C GLY A 153 9.19 -2.23 3.46
N GLY A 154 8.81 -3.16 4.34
CA GLY A 154 9.75 -4.13 4.90
C GLY A 154 9.79 -5.44 4.11
N ARG A 155 10.96 -6.13 4.12
CA ARG A 155 11.14 -7.48 3.57
C ARG A 155 10.69 -7.61 2.10
N LEU A 156 10.98 -6.60 1.28
CA LEU A 156 10.58 -6.57 -0.13
C LEU A 156 11.40 -7.54 -0.99
N ALA A 157 12.66 -7.79 -0.58
CA ALA A 157 13.56 -8.73 -1.26
C ALA A 157 14.45 -9.45 -0.25
N VAL A 158 13.99 -10.59 0.23
CA VAL A 158 14.74 -11.47 1.16
C VAL A 158 15.08 -12.76 0.43
N ALA A 159 16.38 -13.07 0.31
CA ALA A 159 16.87 -14.15 -0.52
C ALA A 159 16.30 -15.55 -0.15
N ASP A 160 16.17 -15.80 1.15
CA ASP A 160 15.76 -17.11 1.69
C ASP A 160 14.27 -17.13 2.07
N ASP A 161 13.48 -16.11 1.69
CA ASP A 161 12.04 -16.04 1.94
C ASP A 161 11.27 -16.39 0.64
N PRO A 162 10.67 -17.59 0.53
CA PRO A 162 9.95 -18.00 -0.67
C PRO A 162 8.67 -17.16 -0.93
N SER A 163 8.24 -16.38 0.05
CA SER A 163 7.11 -15.46 -0.09
C SER A 163 7.53 -14.03 -0.47
N SER A 164 8.82 -13.77 -0.66
CA SER A 164 9.35 -12.43 -0.88
C SER A 164 8.85 -11.82 -2.20
N PRO A 165 8.37 -10.55 -2.21
CA PRO A 165 7.77 -9.91 -3.39
C PRO A 165 8.67 -9.89 -4.63
N HIS A 166 10.00 -9.76 -4.47
CA HIS A 166 10.93 -9.73 -5.61
C HIS A 166 10.86 -11.00 -6.48
N LEU A 167 10.44 -12.14 -5.92
CA LEU A 167 10.24 -13.39 -6.66
C LEU A 167 9.02 -13.38 -7.60
N LEU A 168 8.20 -12.34 -7.52
CA LEU A 168 7.02 -12.13 -8.35
C LEU A 168 7.23 -11.02 -9.40
N ALA A 169 8.45 -10.50 -9.52
CA ALA A 169 8.75 -9.33 -10.37
C ALA A 169 8.37 -9.55 -11.84
N ASP A 170 8.53 -10.76 -12.36
CA ASP A 170 8.18 -11.16 -13.73
C ASP A 170 6.68 -11.07 -14.06
N ARG A 171 5.84 -10.91 -13.05
CA ARG A 171 4.39 -10.78 -13.17
C ARG A 171 3.91 -9.32 -13.09
N ILE A 172 4.81 -8.38 -12.75
CA ILE A 172 4.46 -6.97 -12.59
C ILE A 172 4.45 -6.28 -13.95
N THR A 173 3.33 -5.64 -14.27
CA THR A 173 3.19 -4.78 -15.48
C THR A 173 3.07 -3.30 -15.12
N ALA A 174 2.89 -3.00 -13.84
CA ALA A 174 2.77 -1.64 -13.30
C ALA A 174 4.12 -0.91 -13.32
N THR A 175 4.07 0.43 -13.35
CA THR A 175 5.22 1.24 -12.95
C THR A 175 5.37 1.18 -11.43
N VAL A 176 6.58 0.86 -10.95
CA VAL A 176 6.86 0.64 -9.52
C VAL A 176 7.70 1.78 -8.95
N TYR A 177 7.31 2.26 -7.77
CA TYR A 177 8.10 3.20 -6.99
C TYR A 177 8.31 2.67 -5.57
N VAL A 178 9.56 2.62 -5.12
CA VAL A 178 9.93 2.17 -3.77
C VAL A 178 10.80 3.22 -3.09
N ALA A 179 10.33 3.74 -1.95
CA ALA A 179 11.13 4.58 -1.07
C ALA A 179 11.45 3.81 0.22
N GLY A 180 12.70 3.40 0.37
CA GLY A 180 13.27 2.90 1.62
C GLY A 180 13.65 4.05 2.57
N ALA A 181 13.87 3.74 3.84
CA ALA A 181 14.48 4.65 4.79
C ALA A 181 15.96 4.29 5.00
N GLN A 182 16.83 5.28 5.13
CA GLN A 182 18.27 5.03 5.33
C GLN A 182 18.57 4.33 6.67
N ASP A 183 17.77 4.63 7.69
CA ASP A 183 17.88 3.99 9.02
C ASP A 183 16.74 2.99 9.18
N ASP A 184 16.82 1.85 8.43
CA ASP A 184 15.82 0.78 8.42
C ASP A 184 16.45 -0.59 8.18
N ASN A 185 16.34 -1.48 9.17
CA ASN A 185 16.82 -2.86 9.05
C ASN A 185 15.83 -3.78 8.33
N SER A 186 14.60 -3.35 8.05
CA SER A 186 13.58 -4.16 7.37
C SER A 186 13.69 -4.13 5.85
N PHE A 187 14.36 -3.10 5.30
CA PHE A 187 14.69 -2.99 3.88
C PHE A 187 16.08 -2.36 3.72
N THR A 188 17.10 -3.20 3.68
CA THR A 188 18.51 -2.82 3.61
C THR A 188 18.95 -2.53 2.18
N ALA A 189 20.13 -1.90 2.01
CA ALA A 189 20.74 -1.68 0.70
C ALA A 189 20.91 -2.99 -0.10
N ALA A 190 21.30 -4.09 0.56
CA ALA A 190 21.42 -5.39 -0.10
C ALA A 190 20.06 -5.94 -0.59
N GLN A 191 18.99 -5.70 0.15
CA GLN A 191 17.63 -6.04 -0.29
C GLN A 191 17.18 -5.15 -1.46
N ALA A 192 17.54 -3.86 -1.44
CA ALA A 192 17.24 -2.95 -2.54
C ALA A 192 17.95 -3.36 -3.83
N GLU A 193 19.22 -3.74 -3.76
CA GLU A 193 19.96 -4.27 -4.90
C GLU A 193 19.35 -5.57 -5.45
N LEU A 194 18.85 -6.45 -4.58
CA LEU A 194 18.16 -7.68 -5.00
C LEU A 194 16.84 -7.37 -5.69
N LEU A 195 16.05 -6.43 -5.14
CA LEU A 195 14.80 -5.99 -5.76
C LEU A 195 15.04 -5.28 -7.09
N GLU A 196 16.03 -4.40 -7.15
CA GLU A 196 16.46 -3.68 -8.36
C GLU A 196 16.79 -4.66 -9.50
N ARG A 197 17.61 -5.69 -9.21
CA ARG A 197 17.93 -6.72 -10.20
C ARG A 197 16.68 -7.46 -10.67
N ALA A 198 15.82 -7.89 -9.74
CA ALA A 198 14.62 -8.63 -10.09
C ALA A 198 13.67 -7.83 -11.00
N LEU A 199 13.46 -6.54 -10.69
CA LEU A 199 12.60 -5.67 -11.49
C LEU A 199 13.24 -5.33 -12.84
N THR A 200 14.57 -5.10 -12.89
CA THR A 200 15.33 -4.86 -14.13
C THR A 200 15.26 -6.07 -15.05
N ASP A 201 15.55 -7.27 -14.54
CA ASP A 201 15.55 -8.52 -15.31
C ASP A 201 14.17 -8.83 -15.86
N ALA A 202 13.11 -8.45 -15.12
CA ALA A 202 11.72 -8.57 -15.55
C ALA A 202 11.26 -7.45 -16.52
N GLY A 203 12.08 -6.44 -16.77
CA GLY A 203 11.73 -5.31 -17.65
C GLY A 203 10.69 -4.37 -17.06
N VAL A 204 10.52 -4.36 -15.74
CA VAL A 204 9.56 -3.49 -15.04
C VAL A 204 10.10 -2.06 -14.99
N SER A 205 9.27 -1.08 -15.37
CA SER A 205 9.59 0.34 -15.16
C SER A 205 9.56 0.65 -13.67
N HIS A 206 10.69 1.08 -13.09
CA HIS A 206 10.74 1.26 -11.64
C HIS A 206 11.73 2.35 -11.20
N THR A 207 11.54 2.80 -9.96
CA THR A 207 12.46 3.66 -9.21
C THR A 207 12.58 3.10 -7.80
N ILE A 208 13.80 2.87 -7.32
CA ILE A 208 14.11 2.54 -5.93
C ILE A 208 15.04 3.60 -5.37
N GLU A 209 14.63 4.23 -4.26
CA GLU A 209 15.47 5.23 -3.62
C GLU A 209 15.36 5.17 -2.10
N PHE A 210 16.33 5.78 -1.40
CA PHE A 210 16.32 5.90 0.05
C PHE A 210 16.16 7.34 0.49
N TYR A 211 15.26 7.54 1.44
CA TYR A 211 15.07 8.83 2.10
C TYR A 211 15.96 8.90 3.36
N PRO A 212 16.50 10.07 3.69
CA PRO A 212 17.28 10.26 4.91
C PRO A 212 16.36 10.31 6.13
N ALA A 213 15.69 9.21 6.40
CA ALA A 213 14.66 9.07 7.42
C ALA A 213 14.72 7.68 8.06
N ARG A 214 13.83 7.43 9.02
CA ARG A 214 13.63 6.14 9.69
C ARG A 214 12.38 5.43 9.16
N HIS A 215 12.29 4.11 9.42
CA HIS A 215 11.07 3.35 9.11
C HIS A 215 9.83 4.02 9.70
N GLY A 216 8.76 4.17 8.92
CA GLY A 216 7.53 4.85 9.37
C GLY A 216 7.43 6.33 9.00
N PHE A 217 8.41 6.89 8.29
CA PHE A 217 8.52 8.33 8.00
C PHE A 217 7.29 8.98 7.36
N ALA A 218 6.49 8.24 6.61
CA ALA A 218 5.36 8.79 5.86
C ALA A 218 4.00 8.69 6.58
N VAL A 219 3.97 8.19 7.82
CA VAL A 219 2.73 7.98 8.57
C VAL A 219 2.69 8.91 9.79
N PRO A 220 1.81 9.93 9.81
CA PRO A 220 1.85 11.04 10.77
C PRO A 220 1.77 10.67 12.26
N ASP A 221 1.10 9.57 12.61
CA ASP A 221 1.03 9.12 14.01
C ASP A 221 2.14 8.15 14.40
N ASN A 222 3.09 7.87 13.49
CA ASN A 222 4.25 7.07 13.80
C ASN A 222 5.31 7.92 14.54
N PRO A 223 5.94 7.44 15.63
CA PRO A 223 6.99 8.17 16.34
C PRO A 223 8.21 8.58 15.49
N THR A 224 8.38 7.96 14.34
CA THR A 224 9.46 8.23 13.38
C THR A 224 9.02 9.07 12.17
N TYR A 225 7.83 9.65 12.23
CA TYR A 225 7.34 10.55 11.18
C TYR A 225 8.35 11.67 10.89
N ASP A 226 8.59 11.91 9.61
CA ASP A 226 9.49 12.96 9.13
C ASP A 226 8.79 13.81 8.06
N ALA A 227 8.56 15.07 8.37
CA ALA A 227 7.80 15.98 7.50
C ALA A 227 8.49 16.24 6.15
N GLN A 228 9.84 16.20 6.08
CA GLN A 228 10.55 16.40 4.81
C GLN A 228 10.46 15.15 3.93
N ALA A 229 10.61 13.97 4.53
CA ALA A 229 10.40 12.70 3.85
C ALA A 229 8.94 12.53 3.40
N ASP A 230 7.96 12.94 4.21
CA ASP A 230 6.54 12.94 3.84
C ASP A 230 6.26 13.89 2.67
N ALA A 231 6.84 15.08 2.66
CA ALA A 231 6.69 16.00 1.52
C ALA A 231 7.23 15.39 0.21
N ARG A 232 8.37 14.71 0.27
CA ARG A 232 8.95 13.98 -0.87
C ARG A 232 8.09 12.80 -1.30
N HIS A 233 7.57 12.02 -0.35
CA HIS A 233 6.62 10.94 -0.58
C HIS A 233 5.40 11.41 -1.39
N TRP A 234 4.77 12.53 -1.00
CA TRP A 234 3.62 13.08 -1.73
C TRP A 234 3.98 13.62 -3.12
N ALA A 235 5.18 14.17 -3.28
CA ALA A 235 5.68 14.57 -4.60
C ALA A 235 5.85 13.35 -5.51
N ALA A 236 6.43 12.26 -5.01
CA ALA A 236 6.61 11.01 -5.75
C ALA A 236 5.28 10.36 -6.14
N LEU A 237 4.29 10.31 -5.24
CA LEU A 237 2.94 9.81 -5.57
C LEU A 237 2.26 10.64 -6.66
N ARG A 238 2.39 11.97 -6.60
CA ARG A 238 1.82 12.86 -7.62
C ARG A 238 2.44 12.62 -8.98
N GLU A 239 3.76 12.45 -9.04
CA GLU A 239 4.48 12.16 -10.28
C GLU A 239 4.10 10.78 -10.83
N LEU A 240 4.19 9.73 -10.00
CA LEU A 240 3.87 8.36 -10.37
C LEU A 240 2.45 8.23 -10.93
N TYR A 241 1.46 8.71 -10.19
CA TYR A 241 0.07 8.59 -10.61
C TYR A 241 -0.29 9.54 -11.75
N GLY A 242 0.32 10.73 -11.78
CA GLY A 242 0.14 11.68 -12.89
C GLY A 242 0.62 11.13 -14.24
N ALA A 243 1.66 10.28 -14.21
CA ALA A 243 2.19 9.63 -15.41
C ALA A 243 1.44 8.33 -15.78
N SER A 244 0.88 7.61 -14.79
CA SER A 244 0.40 6.23 -14.98
C SER A 244 -1.13 6.10 -14.98
N LEU A 245 -1.87 7.01 -14.34
CA LEU A 245 -3.32 6.93 -14.21
C LEU A 245 -4.01 7.93 -15.15
N GLN A 246 -4.90 7.41 -15.99
CA GLN A 246 -5.67 8.25 -16.93
C GLN A 246 -6.67 9.12 -16.15
N ARG A 247 -6.62 10.41 -16.45
CA ARG A 247 -7.66 11.37 -16.08
C ARG A 247 -8.56 11.60 -17.30
N PRO A 248 -9.87 11.84 -17.09
CA PRO A 248 -10.79 12.14 -18.18
C PRO A 248 -10.36 13.38 -18.97
#